data_d627d577a98658f63af297187772ba1d
#
_entry.id   d627d577a98658f63af297187772ba1d
#
_cell.length_a   1.000
_cell.length_b   1.000
_cell.length_c   1.000
_cell.angle_alpha   90.00
_cell.angle_beta   90.00
_cell.angle_gamma   90.00
#
_symmetry.space_group_name_H-M   'P 1'
#
loop_
_entity.id
_entity.type
_entity.pdbx_description
1 polymer ?
#
loop_
_entity_poly.entity_id
_entity_poly.type
_entity_poly.pdbx_seq_one_letter_code
_entity_poly.pdbx_strand_id
1 'polypeptide(L)'
;MKNRRRIFRNFAGKRTRTFLNSRPFSLPLLVLAATLLLLMGPASLFAQMPGHLEPVDNLKFSVSAAPLYQFKSDVNGGGDFSVTRYFLSANGSAPISDRLRLGVGLTYEFEDYDFSNLSGFTVPNPWNRVDRVGLGARLMYRVGENWNILAGPLVQYAGEQGADFDKSLMYGGIIAASYRASRNFAIGFGAGVFYRLEETRVFPALIVSWKITDRLRLGNSYRVGPAGPAGLELGYMLDESWELAVGGGYRSLRFRLDKDGPVPGGIGENNNWPVYVRLGGKLARNINLDVYVGAAFGGKLELEDRHGNDINSVSYNTAPMVGFTLSASF
;
A
#
# COMPACT_ATOMS: atom_id res chain seq x y z
N MET A 1 -29.72 79.88 -10.54
CA MET A 1 -31.21 79.87 -10.62
C MET A 1 -31.73 78.47 -10.43
N LYS A 2 -32.64 78.40 -9.45
CA LYS A 2 -33.72 77.38 -9.26
C LYS A 2 -33.38 75.89 -9.36
N ASN A 3 -33.25 75.23 -8.21
CA ASN A 3 -34.32 74.43 -7.50
C ASN A 3 -35.09 73.47 -8.39
N ARG A 4 -34.98 72.12 -8.02
CA ARG A 4 -36.12 71.40 -7.50
C ARG A 4 -35.72 70.01 -7.01
N ARG A 5 -36.04 69.75 -5.75
CA ARG A 5 -36.13 68.42 -5.05
C ARG A 5 -37.24 67.61 -5.68
N ARG A 6 -37.11 66.28 -5.67
CA ARG A 6 -38.21 65.36 -5.39
C ARG A 6 -37.74 64.05 -4.79
N ILE A 7 -38.27 63.74 -3.70
CA ILE A 7 -38.32 62.59 -2.83
C ILE A 7 -39.10 61.48 -3.53
N PHE A 8 -38.63 60.23 -3.50
CA PHE A 8 -39.51 59.06 -3.48
C PHE A 8 -38.95 57.93 -2.64
N ARG A 9 -39.72 57.52 -1.75
CA ARG A 9 -39.96 56.54 -0.72
C ARG A 9 -39.46 55.13 -1.00
N ASN A 10 -38.96 54.58 0.08
CA ASN A 10 -38.83 53.19 0.53
C ASN A 10 -39.80 52.19 -0.09
N PHE A 11 -39.26 51.04 -0.51
CA PHE A 11 -39.93 49.74 -0.34
C PHE A 11 -38.92 48.70 0.15
N ALA A 12 -39.09 48.31 1.41
CA ALA A 12 -38.37 47.21 2.06
C ALA A 12 -38.92 45.88 1.57
N GLY A 13 -38.16 45.16 0.81
CA GLY A 13 -38.38 43.75 0.50
C GLY A 13 -37.45 42.88 1.31
N LYS A 14 -37.93 42.31 2.43
CA LYS A 14 -37.27 41.25 3.20
C LYS A 14 -37.11 40.02 2.31
N ARG A 15 -35.92 39.75 1.79
CA ARG A 15 -35.54 38.41 1.31
C ARG A 15 -34.87 37.67 2.46
N THR A 16 -35.61 36.74 3.05
CA THR A 16 -35.09 35.68 3.91
C THR A 16 -34.13 34.82 3.09
N ARG A 17 -32.83 35.00 3.32
CA ARG A 17 -31.83 34.04 2.90
C ARG A 17 -31.78 32.91 3.92
N THR A 18 -32.36 31.77 3.57
CA THR A 18 -32.08 30.50 4.24
C THR A 18 -30.63 30.14 4.02
N PHE A 19 -29.80 30.36 5.01
CA PHE A 19 -28.41 29.82 5.04
C PHE A 19 -28.55 28.32 5.30
N LEU A 20 -28.33 27.52 4.24
CA LEU A 20 -27.96 26.13 4.38
C LEU A 20 -26.62 26.06 5.13
N ASN A 21 -26.70 25.69 6.40
CA ASN A 21 -25.55 25.40 7.25
C ASN A 21 -24.89 24.08 6.76
N SER A 22 -24.09 24.14 5.71
CA SER A 22 -23.12 23.09 5.40
C SER A 22 -22.01 23.18 6.45
N ARG A 23 -22.09 22.32 7.47
CA ARG A 23 -20.96 22.14 8.40
C ARG A 23 -19.77 21.70 7.57
N PRO A 24 -18.65 22.40 7.61
CA PRO A 24 -17.44 21.94 6.94
C PRO A 24 -17.04 20.63 7.61
N PHE A 25 -16.84 19.58 6.81
CA PHE A 25 -16.19 18.35 7.23
C PHE A 25 -14.91 18.74 7.95
N SER A 26 -14.85 18.41 9.23
CA SER A 26 -13.84 18.97 10.12
C SER A 26 -12.43 18.53 9.69
N LEU A 27 -11.58 19.52 9.42
CA LEU A 27 -10.13 19.40 9.17
C LEU A 27 -9.41 18.37 10.07
N PRO A 28 -9.79 18.16 11.35
CA PRO A 28 -9.17 17.16 12.21
C PRO A 28 -9.36 15.70 11.75
N LEU A 29 -10.43 15.37 11.04
CA LEU A 29 -10.64 13.99 10.54
C LEU A 29 -9.72 13.67 9.36
N LEU A 30 -9.46 14.65 8.48
CA LEU A 30 -8.48 14.55 7.38
C LEU A 30 -7.04 14.50 7.89
N VAL A 31 -6.72 15.29 8.92
CA VAL A 31 -5.40 15.27 9.57
C VAL A 31 -5.19 13.95 10.31
N LEU A 32 -6.18 13.41 11.00
CA LEU A 32 -6.09 12.13 11.67
C LEU A 32 -5.92 10.97 10.67
N ALA A 33 -6.63 11.00 9.54
CA ALA A 33 -6.47 10.02 8.46
C ALA A 33 -5.09 10.12 7.80
N ALA A 34 -4.57 11.33 7.58
CA ALA A 34 -3.23 11.56 7.04
C ALA A 34 -2.13 11.14 8.03
N THR A 35 -2.31 11.38 9.32
CA THR A 35 -1.34 10.97 10.36
C THR A 35 -1.33 9.45 10.56
N LEU A 36 -2.47 8.77 10.43
CA LEU A 36 -2.58 7.31 10.46
C LEU A 36 -1.95 6.65 9.23
N LEU A 37 -2.03 7.29 8.05
CA LEU A 37 -1.34 6.83 6.84
C LEU A 37 0.19 6.91 6.98
N LEU A 38 0.73 7.89 7.70
CA LEU A 38 2.18 8.08 7.92
C LEU A 38 2.85 6.96 8.72
N LEU A 39 2.08 6.05 9.33
CA LEU A 39 2.60 5.01 10.21
C LEU A 39 2.67 3.61 9.57
N MET A 40 2.31 3.48 8.28
CA MET A 40 2.25 2.17 7.62
C MET A 40 3.54 1.84 6.88
N GLY A 41 4.32 0.91 7.42
CA GLY A 41 5.51 0.37 6.77
C GLY A 41 5.23 -0.80 5.80
N PRO A 42 6.25 -1.28 5.07
CA PRO A 42 6.09 -2.30 4.03
C PRO A 42 5.79 -3.67 4.63
N ALA A 43 4.57 -4.14 4.43
CA ALA A 43 4.13 -5.49 4.81
C ALA A 43 3.59 -6.25 3.58
N SER A 44 4.40 -6.39 2.55
CA SER A 44 3.99 -6.96 1.26
C SER A 44 3.51 -8.42 1.28
N LEU A 45 3.83 -9.19 2.32
CA LEU A 45 3.43 -10.60 2.44
C LEU A 45 2.12 -10.83 3.18
N PHE A 46 1.53 -9.81 3.78
CA PHE A 46 0.26 -9.96 4.49
C PHE A 46 -0.96 -9.55 3.67
N ALA A 47 -0.80 -9.46 2.34
CA ALA A 47 -1.74 -8.92 1.37
C ALA A 47 -3.12 -9.60 1.28
N GLN A 48 -3.34 -10.71 1.97
CA GLN A 48 -4.60 -11.44 1.87
C GLN A 48 -5.19 -11.72 3.25
N MET A 49 -5.49 -10.66 3.99
CA MET A 49 -6.35 -10.82 5.16
C MET A 49 -7.80 -10.65 4.76
N PRO A 50 -8.64 -11.69 4.77
CA PRO A 50 -10.08 -11.49 4.77
C PRO A 50 -10.42 -10.75 6.05
N GLY A 51 -11.04 -9.59 5.96
CA GLY A 51 -11.54 -8.83 7.12
C GLY A 51 -12.62 -9.58 7.91
N HIS A 52 -13.07 -10.71 7.38
CA HIS A 52 -13.96 -11.64 8.03
C HIS A 52 -13.37 -13.05 7.94
N LEU A 53 -13.12 -13.65 9.10
CA LEU A 53 -13.03 -15.10 9.18
C LEU A 53 -14.47 -15.62 9.01
N GLU A 54 -14.88 -15.85 7.78
CA GLU A 54 -16.00 -16.77 7.58
C GLU A 54 -15.57 -18.16 8.06
N PRO A 55 -16.47 -18.93 8.68
CA PRO A 55 -16.21 -20.34 8.94
C PRO A 55 -16.06 -21.01 7.58
N VAL A 56 -14.85 -21.31 7.19
CA VAL A 56 -14.57 -22.02 5.94
C VAL A 56 -13.84 -23.27 6.32
N ASP A 57 -14.51 -24.37 6.22
CA ASP A 57 -14.02 -25.71 6.56
C ASP A 57 -13.01 -26.25 5.54
N ASN A 58 -12.64 -25.46 4.52
CA ASN A 58 -11.86 -25.95 3.39
C ASN A 58 -10.49 -25.26 3.25
N LEU A 59 -9.58 -26.01 2.67
CA LEU A 59 -8.32 -25.49 2.13
C LEU A 59 -8.63 -24.43 1.08
N LYS A 60 -7.98 -23.28 1.20
CA LYS A 60 -8.03 -22.19 0.19
C LYS A 60 -6.65 -22.04 -0.41
N PHE A 61 -6.61 -21.92 -1.72
CA PHE A 61 -5.40 -21.62 -2.46
C PHE A 61 -5.66 -20.43 -3.40
N SER A 62 -4.68 -19.55 -3.54
CA SER A 62 -4.77 -18.43 -4.47
C SER A 62 -3.42 -18.11 -5.10
N VAL A 63 -3.47 -17.65 -6.34
CA VAL A 63 -2.31 -17.12 -7.07
C VAL A 63 -2.67 -15.75 -7.62
N SER A 64 -1.68 -14.86 -7.70
CA SER A 64 -1.86 -13.54 -8.29
C SER A 64 -0.63 -13.13 -9.07
N ALA A 65 -0.85 -12.38 -10.17
CA ALA A 65 0.18 -11.76 -10.99
C ALA A 65 -0.18 -10.30 -11.18
N ALA A 66 0.77 -9.38 -10.96
CA ALA A 66 0.54 -7.95 -11.03
C ALA A 66 1.71 -7.21 -11.69
N PRO A 67 1.68 -7.00 -13.02
CA PRO A 67 2.55 -6.04 -13.67
C PRO A 67 2.11 -4.60 -13.35
N LEU A 68 3.08 -3.72 -13.14
CA LEU A 68 2.89 -2.30 -12.91
C LEU A 68 4.01 -1.52 -13.60
N TYR A 69 3.69 -0.44 -14.25
CA TYR A 69 4.63 0.50 -14.84
C TYR A 69 4.49 1.87 -14.18
N GLN A 70 5.59 2.37 -13.64
CA GLN A 70 5.76 3.74 -13.17
C GLN A 70 6.46 4.52 -14.26
N PHE A 71 5.79 5.55 -14.78
CA PHE A 71 6.32 6.41 -15.82
C PHE A 71 7.48 7.24 -15.32
N LYS A 72 8.21 7.84 -16.26
CA LYS A 72 9.34 8.72 -15.97
C LYS A 72 8.98 9.80 -14.99
N SER A 73 9.86 10.01 -14.03
CA SER A 73 9.78 11.06 -13.02
C SER A 73 11.14 11.74 -12.86
N ASP A 74 11.13 13.06 -12.88
CA ASP A 74 12.33 13.86 -12.67
C ASP A 74 12.85 13.71 -11.25
N VAL A 75 14.17 13.56 -11.13
CA VAL A 75 14.88 13.49 -9.86
C VAL A 75 15.44 14.87 -9.51
N ASN A 76 15.29 15.27 -8.25
CA ASN A 76 15.85 16.53 -7.78
C ASN A 76 17.39 16.52 -7.91
N GLY A 77 17.92 17.53 -8.54
CA GLY A 77 19.35 17.61 -8.88
C GLY A 77 19.66 17.19 -10.30
N GLY A 78 18.69 16.66 -11.05
CA GLY A 78 18.77 16.36 -12.49
C GLY A 78 18.70 14.89 -12.84
N GLY A 79 18.16 14.62 -14.02
CA GLY A 79 17.86 13.31 -14.54
C GLY A 79 16.44 12.82 -14.22
N ASP A 80 16.10 11.68 -14.74
CA ASP A 80 14.81 11.02 -14.56
C ASP A 80 14.98 9.51 -14.41
N PHE A 81 13.91 8.82 -13.99
CA PHE A 81 13.84 7.37 -13.99
C PHE A 81 12.42 6.87 -14.18
N SER A 82 12.31 5.64 -14.68
CA SER A 82 11.07 4.87 -14.71
C SER A 82 11.29 3.50 -14.07
N VAL A 83 10.19 2.81 -13.70
CA VAL A 83 10.26 1.49 -13.09
C VAL A 83 9.22 0.57 -13.70
N THR A 84 9.67 -0.60 -14.16
CA THR A 84 8.79 -1.71 -14.49
C THR A 84 8.81 -2.71 -13.34
N ARG A 85 7.63 -3.03 -12.81
CA ARG A 85 7.48 -3.94 -11.67
C ARG A 85 6.62 -5.13 -12.05
N TYR A 86 7.04 -6.30 -11.61
CA TYR A 86 6.24 -7.52 -11.67
C TYR A 86 6.16 -8.16 -10.30
N PHE A 87 4.96 -8.49 -9.89
CA PHE A 87 4.71 -9.18 -8.64
C PHE A 87 3.94 -10.47 -8.88
N LEU A 88 4.42 -11.56 -8.31
CA LEU A 88 3.77 -12.87 -8.30
C LEU A 88 3.55 -13.33 -6.86
N SER A 89 2.43 -13.95 -6.58
CA SER A 89 2.19 -14.57 -5.27
C SER A 89 1.43 -15.87 -5.38
N ALA A 90 1.73 -16.77 -4.46
CA ALA A 90 0.98 -17.99 -4.22
C ALA A 90 0.71 -18.11 -2.73
N ASN A 91 -0.55 -18.34 -2.35
CA ASN A 91 -0.94 -18.42 -0.95
C ASN A 91 -1.84 -19.62 -0.73
N GLY A 92 -1.58 -20.38 0.33
CA GLY A 92 -2.41 -21.46 0.82
C GLY A 92 -2.85 -21.21 2.24
N SER A 93 -4.07 -21.59 2.61
CA SER A 93 -4.51 -21.55 4.00
C SER A 93 -5.48 -22.69 4.33
N ALA A 94 -5.31 -23.27 5.51
CA ALA A 94 -6.13 -24.37 6.00
C ALA A 94 -6.64 -24.09 7.41
N PRO A 95 -7.85 -24.52 7.78
CA PRO A 95 -8.27 -24.60 9.16
C PRO A 95 -7.49 -25.73 9.85
N ILE A 96 -6.92 -25.43 11.00
CA ILE A 96 -6.27 -26.42 11.88
C ILE A 96 -7.27 -26.87 12.96
N SER A 97 -8.15 -25.95 13.35
CA SER A 97 -9.29 -26.19 14.24
C SER A 97 -10.37 -25.13 13.99
N ASP A 98 -11.52 -25.23 14.65
CA ASP A 98 -12.62 -24.26 14.56
C ASP A 98 -12.20 -22.83 14.89
N ARG A 99 -11.08 -22.66 15.60
CA ARG A 99 -10.58 -21.34 16.05
C ARG A 99 -9.24 -20.97 15.45
N LEU A 100 -8.51 -21.90 14.85
CA LEU A 100 -7.16 -21.69 14.35
C LEU A 100 -7.08 -21.98 12.85
N ARG A 101 -6.58 -21.01 12.10
CA ARG A 101 -6.22 -21.14 10.69
C ARG A 101 -4.74 -20.87 10.49
N LEU A 102 -4.09 -21.74 9.74
CA LEU A 102 -2.71 -21.56 9.26
C LEU A 102 -2.74 -21.15 7.80
N GLY A 103 -1.95 -20.14 7.44
CA GLY A 103 -1.66 -19.75 6.07
C GLY A 103 -0.17 -19.75 5.79
N VAL A 104 0.21 -20.04 4.55
CA VAL A 104 1.58 -19.91 4.03
C VAL A 104 1.52 -19.13 2.73
N GLY A 105 2.45 -18.23 2.53
CA GLY A 105 2.55 -17.39 1.33
C GLY A 105 3.96 -17.33 0.78
N LEU A 106 4.07 -17.45 -0.54
CA LEU A 106 5.28 -17.25 -1.31
C LEU A 106 5.06 -16.04 -2.22
N THR A 107 6.03 -15.12 -2.27
CA THR A 107 6.01 -13.99 -3.18
C THR A 107 7.32 -13.90 -3.96
N TYR A 108 7.21 -13.45 -5.18
CA TYR A 108 8.32 -13.03 -6.01
C TYR A 108 7.98 -11.68 -6.63
N GLU A 109 8.89 -10.73 -6.52
CA GLU A 109 8.77 -9.42 -7.13
C GLU A 109 10.09 -9.06 -7.77
N PHE A 110 10.06 -8.45 -8.95
CA PHE A 110 11.23 -7.78 -9.47
C PHE A 110 10.87 -6.38 -9.97
N GLU A 111 11.84 -5.49 -9.87
CA GLU A 111 11.76 -4.12 -10.36
C GLU A 111 12.95 -3.83 -11.25
N ASP A 112 12.66 -3.46 -12.49
CA ASP A 112 13.65 -2.94 -13.44
C ASP A 112 13.59 -1.41 -13.42
N TYR A 113 14.70 -0.78 -13.07
CA TYR A 113 14.89 0.67 -13.04
C TYR A 113 15.61 1.13 -14.30
N ASP A 114 15.05 2.13 -14.95
CA ASP A 114 15.66 2.80 -16.10
C ASP A 114 15.98 4.25 -15.73
N PHE A 115 17.25 4.51 -15.39
CA PHE A 115 17.75 5.82 -15.02
C PHE A 115 18.31 6.55 -16.22
N SER A 116 18.07 7.85 -16.32
CA SER A 116 18.56 8.72 -17.40
C SER A 116 19.19 9.99 -16.81
N ASN A 117 20.45 10.21 -17.11
CA ASN A 117 21.19 11.44 -16.80
C ASN A 117 21.13 11.88 -15.33
N LEU A 118 21.12 10.94 -14.38
CA LEU A 118 21.15 11.27 -12.96
C LEU A 118 22.39 12.07 -12.61
N SER A 119 22.22 13.32 -12.21
CA SER A 119 23.31 14.21 -11.75
C SER A 119 23.18 14.57 -10.26
N GLY A 120 22.02 14.36 -9.65
CA GLY A 120 21.77 14.54 -8.21
C GLY A 120 22.23 13.36 -7.35
N PHE A 121 22.59 12.24 -7.95
CA PHE A 121 23.11 11.04 -7.28
C PHE A 121 24.62 10.96 -7.43
N THR A 122 25.31 10.38 -6.44
CA THR A 122 26.77 10.18 -6.46
C THR A 122 27.21 9.32 -7.63
N VAL A 123 26.35 8.42 -8.12
CA VAL A 123 26.59 7.54 -9.27
C VAL A 123 25.42 7.66 -10.26
N PRO A 124 25.70 7.66 -11.59
CA PRO A 124 24.66 7.90 -12.61
C PRO A 124 23.64 6.75 -12.72
N ASN A 125 24.03 5.53 -12.45
CA ASN A 125 23.16 4.35 -12.42
C ASN A 125 23.39 3.63 -11.08
N PRO A 126 22.67 4.00 -10.02
CA PRO A 126 22.93 3.47 -8.68
C PRO A 126 22.59 1.99 -8.54
N TRP A 127 21.61 1.50 -9.28
CA TRP A 127 21.20 0.09 -9.39
C TRP A 127 20.39 -0.13 -10.68
N ASN A 128 20.11 -1.39 -11.00
CA ASN A 128 19.32 -1.75 -12.16
C ASN A 128 18.12 -2.61 -11.75
N ARG A 129 18.25 -3.93 -11.87
CA ARG A 129 17.21 -4.88 -11.52
C ARG A 129 17.33 -5.34 -10.09
N VAL A 130 16.25 -5.23 -9.36
CA VAL A 130 16.10 -5.70 -7.98
C VAL A 130 15.13 -6.87 -7.94
N ASP A 131 15.57 -8.00 -7.42
CA ASP A 131 14.75 -9.19 -7.20
C ASP A 131 14.41 -9.32 -5.70
N ARG A 132 13.17 -9.72 -5.41
CA ARG A 132 12.68 -9.94 -4.05
C ARG A 132 11.90 -11.25 -3.98
N VAL A 133 12.28 -12.14 -3.09
CA VAL A 133 11.60 -13.40 -2.82
C VAL A 133 11.21 -13.42 -1.34
N GLY A 134 9.96 -13.72 -1.04
CA GLY A 134 9.48 -13.76 0.34
C GLY A 134 8.71 -15.03 0.65
N LEU A 135 8.97 -15.58 1.83
CA LEU A 135 8.24 -16.70 2.42
C LEU A 135 7.70 -16.28 3.77
N GLY A 136 6.40 -16.40 3.97
CA GLY A 136 5.74 -16.06 5.23
C GLY A 136 4.77 -17.15 5.67
N ALA A 137 4.62 -17.30 6.99
CA ALA A 137 3.54 -18.06 7.59
C ALA A 137 2.62 -17.10 8.36
N ARG A 138 1.36 -17.50 8.53
CA ARG A 138 0.35 -16.71 9.21
C ARG A 138 -0.56 -17.61 10.04
N LEU A 139 -0.62 -17.31 11.31
CA LEU A 139 -1.56 -17.91 12.24
C LEU A 139 -2.67 -16.92 12.54
N MET A 140 -3.91 -17.35 12.38
CA MET A 140 -5.10 -16.57 12.75
C MET A 140 -5.88 -17.36 13.80
N TYR A 141 -6.00 -16.77 14.98
CA TYR A 141 -6.66 -17.39 16.11
C TYR A 141 -7.87 -16.57 16.56
N ARG A 142 -9.04 -17.19 16.63
CA ARG A 142 -10.28 -16.59 17.10
C ARG A 142 -10.40 -16.73 18.61
N VAL A 143 -10.44 -15.58 19.29
CA VAL A 143 -10.67 -15.51 20.75
C VAL A 143 -12.11 -15.10 21.00
N GLY A 144 -12.91 -16.06 21.48
CA GLY A 144 -14.35 -15.81 21.64
C GLY A 144 -15.05 -15.55 20.29
N GLU A 145 -16.06 -14.68 20.31
CA GLU A 145 -16.88 -14.39 19.13
C GLU A 145 -16.38 -13.18 18.31
N ASN A 146 -15.72 -12.23 18.97
CA ASN A 146 -15.44 -10.93 18.39
C ASN A 146 -13.96 -10.63 18.16
N TRP A 147 -13.04 -11.32 18.83
CA TRP A 147 -11.62 -11.06 18.70
C TRP A 147 -10.92 -12.05 17.76
N ASN A 148 -10.03 -11.53 16.94
CA ASN A 148 -9.09 -12.30 16.15
C ASN A 148 -7.67 -11.83 16.43
N ILE A 149 -6.78 -12.76 16.67
CA ILE A 149 -5.35 -12.54 16.79
C ILE A 149 -4.68 -13.07 15.53
N LEU A 150 -3.81 -12.28 14.96
CA LEU A 150 -2.95 -12.60 13.85
C LEU A 150 -1.50 -12.60 14.33
N ALA A 151 -0.74 -13.60 14.00
CA ALA A 151 0.70 -13.61 14.16
C ALA A 151 1.36 -14.34 12.98
N GLY A 152 2.56 -13.90 12.60
CA GLY A 152 3.25 -14.58 11.51
C GLY A 152 4.68 -14.11 11.30
N PRO A 153 5.62 -15.03 11.12
CA PRO A 153 6.98 -14.76 10.69
C PRO A 153 7.04 -14.52 9.17
N LEU A 154 8.07 -13.81 8.78
CA LEU A 154 8.43 -13.52 7.40
C LEU A 154 9.94 -13.60 7.24
N VAL A 155 10.40 -14.27 6.18
CA VAL A 155 11.77 -14.22 5.68
C VAL A 155 11.72 -13.75 4.23
N GLN A 156 12.61 -12.84 3.87
CA GLN A 156 12.64 -12.24 2.55
C GLN A 156 14.08 -12.06 2.09
N TYR A 157 14.38 -12.42 0.86
CA TYR A 157 15.52 -11.95 0.11
C TYR A 157 15.14 -10.67 -0.62
N ALA A 158 16.00 -9.66 -0.62
CA ALA A 158 15.87 -8.48 -1.47
C ALA A 158 17.25 -7.99 -1.89
N GLY A 159 17.56 -8.08 -3.17
CA GLY A 159 18.86 -7.71 -3.69
C GLY A 159 18.82 -7.37 -5.16
N GLU A 160 19.76 -6.52 -5.56
CA GLU A 160 20.11 -6.29 -6.94
C GLU A 160 20.70 -7.56 -7.54
N GLN A 161 20.63 -7.73 -8.86
CA GLN A 161 21.30 -8.82 -9.53
C GLN A 161 22.82 -8.74 -9.27
N GLY A 162 23.42 -9.79 -8.69
CA GLY A 162 24.83 -9.80 -8.26
C GLY A 162 25.06 -9.56 -6.76
N ALA A 163 24.01 -9.21 -6.00
CA ALA A 163 24.10 -9.04 -4.56
C ALA A 163 24.41 -10.36 -3.82
N ASP A 164 25.15 -10.26 -2.72
CA ASP A 164 25.43 -11.39 -1.84
C ASP A 164 24.11 -11.90 -1.20
N PHE A 165 23.78 -13.17 -1.41
CA PHE A 165 22.55 -13.76 -0.91
C PHE A 165 22.40 -13.62 0.61
N ASP A 166 23.42 -14.01 1.37
CA ASP A 166 23.39 -14.02 2.83
C ASP A 166 23.17 -12.62 3.42
N LYS A 167 23.73 -11.59 2.76
CA LYS A 167 23.62 -10.19 3.18
C LYS A 167 22.34 -9.51 2.69
N SER A 168 21.58 -10.16 1.82
CA SER A 168 20.31 -9.68 1.25
C SER A 168 19.09 -10.22 1.99
N LEU A 169 19.31 -11.00 3.06
CA LEU A 169 18.23 -11.59 3.84
C LEU A 169 17.66 -10.59 4.85
N MET A 170 16.34 -10.46 4.82
CA MET A 170 15.54 -9.73 5.79
C MET A 170 14.59 -10.70 6.49
N TYR A 171 14.31 -10.48 7.75
CA TYR A 171 13.42 -11.35 8.51
C TYR A 171 12.72 -10.58 9.62
N GLY A 172 11.59 -11.09 10.02
CA GLY A 172 10.80 -10.47 11.07
C GLY A 172 9.47 -11.17 11.26
N GLY A 173 8.55 -10.45 11.83
CA GLY A 173 7.19 -10.95 12.06
C GLY A 173 6.24 -9.83 12.41
N ILE A 174 4.96 -10.17 12.37
CA ILE A 174 3.87 -9.29 12.75
C ILE A 174 3.01 -9.97 13.82
N ILE A 175 2.48 -9.17 14.72
CA ILE A 175 1.40 -9.53 15.62
C ILE A 175 0.35 -8.44 15.59
N ALA A 176 -0.92 -8.83 15.50
CA ALA A 176 -2.04 -7.90 15.50
C ALA A 176 -3.26 -8.53 16.16
N ALA A 177 -4.12 -7.69 16.73
CA ALA A 177 -5.42 -8.08 17.24
C ALA A 177 -6.50 -7.22 16.59
N SER A 178 -7.62 -7.82 16.20
CA SER A 178 -8.77 -7.12 15.66
C SER A 178 -10.05 -7.48 16.42
N TYR A 179 -10.88 -6.49 16.60
CA TYR A 179 -12.18 -6.59 17.27
C TYR A 179 -13.31 -6.33 16.27
N ARG A 180 -14.26 -7.24 16.21
CA ARG A 180 -15.50 -7.09 15.44
C ARG A 180 -16.53 -6.40 16.31
N ALA A 181 -16.68 -5.09 16.12
CA ALA A 181 -17.63 -4.28 16.87
C ALA A 181 -19.08 -4.50 16.40
N SER A 182 -19.26 -4.88 15.13
CA SER A 182 -20.58 -5.21 14.56
C SER A 182 -20.43 -6.17 13.37
N ARG A 183 -21.54 -6.56 12.75
CA ARG A 183 -21.53 -7.34 11.49
C ARG A 183 -20.86 -6.58 10.34
N ASN A 184 -20.86 -5.25 10.40
CA ASN A 184 -20.39 -4.37 9.33
C ASN A 184 -19.08 -3.65 9.66
N PHE A 185 -18.57 -3.80 10.89
CA PHE A 185 -17.37 -3.05 11.32
C PHE A 185 -16.44 -3.88 12.18
N ALA A 186 -15.20 -3.97 11.73
CA ALA A 186 -14.09 -4.50 12.51
C ALA A 186 -12.90 -3.54 12.45
N ILE A 187 -12.20 -3.40 13.56
CA ILE A 187 -10.99 -2.58 13.70
C ILE A 187 -9.95 -3.34 14.50
N GLY A 188 -8.69 -3.15 14.17
CA GLY A 188 -7.61 -3.81 14.87
C GLY A 188 -6.30 -3.05 14.73
N PHE A 189 -5.38 -3.37 15.64
CA PHE A 189 -4.06 -2.78 15.69
C PHE A 189 -3.03 -3.89 15.93
N GLY A 190 -1.82 -3.61 15.47
CA GLY A 190 -0.69 -4.50 15.64
C GLY A 190 0.62 -3.80 15.39
N ALA A 191 1.67 -4.57 15.38
CA ALA A 191 3.00 -4.13 14.99
C ALA A 191 3.76 -5.25 14.29
N GLY A 192 4.58 -4.88 13.32
CA GLY A 192 5.61 -5.73 12.74
C GLY A 192 6.99 -5.26 13.18
N VAL A 193 7.87 -6.21 13.46
CA VAL A 193 9.28 -5.96 13.75
C VAL A 193 10.11 -6.70 12.72
N PHE A 194 10.96 -5.98 12.01
CA PHE A 194 11.75 -6.52 10.90
C PHE A 194 13.19 -6.06 10.96
N TYR A 195 14.11 -7.00 10.86
CA TYR A 195 15.48 -6.72 10.48
C TYR A 195 15.52 -6.55 8.95
N ARG A 196 16.01 -5.38 8.51
CA ARG A 196 16.00 -4.94 7.11
C ARG A 196 17.38 -4.41 6.70
N LEU A 197 18.31 -5.30 6.46
CA LEU A 197 19.65 -4.91 5.96
C LEU A 197 20.28 -3.81 6.83
N GLU A 198 20.98 -4.20 7.88
CA GLU A 198 21.70 -3.36 8.85
C GLU A 198 20.81 -2.48 9.78
N GLU A 199 19.47 -2.54 9.65
CA GLU A 199 18.57 -1.84 10.53
C GLU A 199 17.45 -2.73 11.05
N THR A 200 16.92 -2.40 12.23
CA THR A 200 15.67 -2.98 12.75
C THR A 200 14.61 -1.90 12.79
N ARG A 201 13.49 -2.15 12.09
CA ARG A 201 12.34 -1.22 12.12
C ARG A 201 11.11 -1.86 12.70
N VAL A 202 10.34 -1.06 13.41
CA VAL A 202 9.00 -1.39 13.91
C VAL A 202 7.98 -0.66 13.06
N PHE A 203 7.00 -1.40 12.54
CA PHE A 203 5.92 -0.86 11.73
C PHE A 203 4.60 -1.07 12.44
N PRO A 204 3.84 -0.02 12.75
CA PRO A 204 2.47 -0.18 13.24
C PRO A 204 1.59 -0.76 12.14
N ALA A 205 0.65 -1.60 12.51
CA ALA A 205 -0.34 -2.18 11.62
C ALA A 205 -1.74 -1.76 12.05
N LEU A 206 -2.51 -1.21 11.10
CA LEU A 206 -3.91 -0.88 11.27
C LEU A 206 -4.75 -1.83 10.43
N ILE A 207 -5.72 -2.47 11.06
CA ILE A 207 -6.69 -3.35 10.40
C ILE A 207 -8.04 -2.65 10.42
N VAL A 208 -8.62 -2.41 9.25
CA VAL A 208 -9.94 -1.81 9.08
C VAL A 208 -10.75 -2.64 8.12
N SER A 209 -11.97 -2.95 8.50
CA SER A 209 -12.98 -3.55 7.63
C SER A 209 -14.32 -2.94 7.99
N TRP A 210 -14.81 -2.03 7.16
CA TRP A 210 -16.06 -1.30 7.40
C TRP A 210 -16.94 -1.30 6.16
N LYS A 211 -18.04 -2.02 6.24
CA LYS A 211 -19.13 -1.95 5.28
C LYS A 211 -20.04 -0.77 5.69
N ILE A 212 -19.79 0.42 5.12
CA ILE A 212 -20.49 1.67 5.46
C ILE A 212 -21.95 1.59 5.00
N THR A 213 -22.14 1.11 3.75
CA THR A 213 -23.46 0.79 3.18
C THR A 213 -23.37 -0.54 2.45
N ASP A 214 -24.43 -1.01 1.81
CA ASP A 214 -24.39 -2.24 1.00
C ASP A 214 -23.45 -2.12 -0.21
N ARG A 215 -23.18 -0.90 -0.67
CA ARG A 215 -22.30 -0.62 -1.82
C ARG A 215 -20.98 0.04 -1.46
N LEU A 216 -20.85 0.67 -0.29
CA LEU A 216 -19.68 1.44 0.10
C LEU A 216 -18.93 0.74 1.22
N ARG A 217 -17.63 0.49 1.02
CA ARG A 217 -16.73 -0.09 2.02
C ARG A 217 -15.46 0.73 2.20
N LEU A 218 -14.93 0.72 3.40
CA LEU A 218 -13.59 1.20 3.74
C LEU A 218 -12.81 0.04 4.37
N GLY A 219 -11.60 -0.21 3.91
CA GLY A 219 -10.77 -1.26 4.51
C GLY A 219 -9.38 -1.31 3.94
N ASN A 220 -8.55 -2.19 4.50
CA ASN A 220 -7.24 -2.44 3.91
C ASN A 220 -7.41 -3.05 2.51
N SER A 221 -6.48 -2.68 1.62
CA SER A 221 -6.35 -3.34 0.32
C SER A 221 -5.73 -4.71 0.52
N TYR A 222 -6.56 -5.73 0.65
CA TYR A 222 -6.07 -7.12 0.80
C TYR A 222 -5.58 -7.74 -0.51
N ARG A 223 -5.53 -6.96 -1.58
CA ARG A 223 -5.12 -7.40 -2.90
C ARG A 223 -3.69 -6.96 -3.18
N VAL A 224 -3.03 -7.71 -4.00
CA VAL A 224 -1.78 -7.28 -4.61
C VAL A 224 -2.07 -6.07 -5.49
N GLY A 225 -1.34 -4.99 -5.28
CA GLY A 225 -1.54 -3.74 -6.01
C GLY A 225 -0.46 -2.70 -5.67
N PRO A 226 -0.62 -1.46 -6.13
CA PRO A 226 0.42 -0.43 -6.04
C PRO A 226 0.89 -0.11 -4.60
N ALA A 227 -0.03 -0.09 -3.63
CA ALA A 227 0.28 0.24 -2.23
C ALA A 227 0.59 -1.00 -1.37
N GLY A 228 0.47 -2.20 -1.96
CA GLY A 228 0.57 -3.43 -1.18
C GLY A 228 -0.55 -3.55 -0.12
N PRO A 229 -0.41 -4.48 0.83
CA PRO A 229 -1.48 -4.84 1.76
C PRO A 229 -1.71 -3.85 2.90
N ALA A 230 -0.74 -2.99 3.18
CA ALA A 230 -0.86 -1.97 4.22
C ALA A 230 -1.73 -0.76 3.79
N GLY A 231 -2.07 -0.66 2.50
CA GLY A 231 -2.92 0.40 1.97
C GLY A 231 -4.35 0.35 2.50
N LEU A 232 -5.01 1.50 2.43
CA LEU A 232 -6.45 1.64 2.66
C LEU A 232 -7.17 1.93 1.35
N GLU A 233 -8.35 1.37 1.19
CA GLU A 233 -9.22 1.60 0.04
C GLU A 233 -10.63 1.96 0.48
N LEU A 234 -11.19 2.98 -0.15
CA LEU A 234 -12.62 3.27 -0.17
C LEU A 234 -13.18 2.71 -1.48
N GLY A 235 -13.97 1.65 -1.40
CA GLY A 235 -14.53 0.95 -2.55
C GLY A 235 -16.05 1.14 -2.67
N TYR A 236 -16.53 1.31 -3.88
CA TYR A 236 -17.94 1.42 -4.23
C TYR A 236 -18.32 0.35 -5.25
N MET A 237 -19.27 -0.54 -4.88
CA MET A 237 -19.82 -1.56 -5.76
C MET A 237 -20.69 -0.91 -6.84
N LEU A 238 -20.26 -1.00 -8.08
CA LEU A 238 -21.02 -0.54 -9.25
C LEU A 238 -22.20 -1.48 -9.51
N ASP A 239 -21.91 -2.78 -9.45
CA ASP A 239 -22.87 -3.88 -9.54
C ASP A 239 -22.39 -5.09 -8.71
N GLU A 240 -22.96 -6.28 -8.90
CA GLU A 240 -22.58 -7.50 -8.18
C GLU A 240 -21.17 -8.02 -8.52
N SER A 241 -20.58 -7.58 -9.63
CA SER A 241 -19.33 -8.09 -10.19
C SER A 241 -18.22 -7.04 -10.20
N TRP A 242 -18.54 -5.75 -10.25
CA TRP A 242 -17.58 -4.67 -10.45
C TRP A 242 -17.55 -3.69 -9.29
N GLU A 243 -16.37 -3.29 -8.90
CA GLU A 243 -16.09 -2.32 -7.85
C GLU A 243 -15.13 -1.24 -8.35
N LEU A 244 -15.49 0.02 -8.13
CA LEU A 244 -14.59 1.15 -8.26
C LEU A 244 -14.04 1.50 -6.88
N ALA A 245 -12.72 1.70 -6.75
CA ALA A 245 -12.11 2.07 -5.49
C ALA A 245 -11.07 3.17 -5.66
N VAL A 246 -10.86 3.94 -4.59
CA VAL A 246 -9.73 4.85 -4.43
C VAL A 246 -8.92 4.36 -3.25
N GLY A 247 -7.62 4.23 -3.43
CA GLY A 247 -6.76 3.69 -2.40
C GLY A 247 -5.37 4.32 -2.40
N GLY A 248 -4.63 4.03 -1.34
CA GLY A 248 -3.26 4.47 -1.20
C GLY A 248 -2.61 3.88 0.04
N GLY A 249 -1.30 4.04 0.14
CA GLY A 249 -0.52 3.57 1.27
C GLY A 249 0.94 4.00 1.15
N TYR A 250 1.73 3.69 2.16
CA TYR A 250 3.18 3.88 2.11
C TYR A 250 3.86 2.64 1.54
N ARG A 251 4.82 2.84 0.67
CA ARG A 251 5.65 1.78 0.11
C ARG A 251 7.12 2.12 0.34
N SER A 252 7.86 1.16 0.86
CA SER A 252 9.32 1.20 0.99
C SER A 252 9.88 -0.11 0.46
N LEU A 253 10.81 -0.02 -0.48
CA LEU A 253 11.60 -1.13 -0.98
C LEU A 253 13.06 -0.86 -0.65
N ARG A 254 13.62 -1.66 0.26
CA ARG A 254 15.02 -1.66 0.68
C ARG A 254 15.67 -2.95 0.21
N PHE A 255 16.86 -2.87 -0.36
CA PHE A 255 17.54 -4.01 -0.99
C PHE A 255 19.05 -3.85 -0.98
N ARG A 256 19.76 -4.97 -1.02
CA ARG A 256 21.23 -5.01 -1.12
C ARG A 256 21.64 -4.75 -2.57
N LEU A 257 22.69 -3.96 -2.78
CA LEU A 257 23.28 -3.67 -4.08
C LEU A 257 24.27 -4.77 -4.49
N ASP A 258 24.56 -4.83 -5.79
CA ASP A 258 25.57 -5.70 -6.35
C ASP A 258 26.90 -5.55 -5.62
N LYS A 259 27.52 -6.69 -5.29
CA LYS A 259 28.83 -6.74 -4.61
C LYS A 259 29.98 -6.18 -5.45
N ASP A 260 29.84 -6.16 -6.78
CA ASP A 260 30.82 -5.69 -7.77
C ASP A 260 30.34 -4.38 -8.46
N GLY A 261 29.21 -3.81 -8.00
CA GLY A 261 28.59 -2.60 -8.55
C GLY A 261 29.26 -1.29 -8.12
N PRO A 262 28.68 -0.14 -8.51
CA PRO A 262 29.24 1.19 -8.21
C PRO A 262 29.36 1.49 -6.71
N VAL A 263 28.48 0.91 -5.88
CA VAL A 263 28.53 0.95 -4.42
C VAL A 263 28.54 -0.50 -3.92
N PRO A 264 29.70 -1.14 -3.83
CA PRO A 264 29.82 -2.58 -3.63
C PRO A 264 29.14 -3.08 -2.35
N GLY A 265 28.10 -3.90 -2.50
CA GLY A 265 27.32 -4.44 -1.40
C GLY A 265 26.63 -3.39 -0.55
N GLY A 266 26.43 -2.18 -1.05
CA GLY A 266 25.66 -1.12 -0.41
C GLY A 266 24.17 -1.43 -0.31
N ILE A 267 23.38 -0.46 0.08
CA ILE A 267 21.94 -0.59 0.25
C ILE A 267 21.25 0.51 -0.56
N GLY A 268 20.28 0.11 -1.38
CA GLY A 268 19.35 1.00 -2.05
C GLY A 268 17.99 0.98 -1.38
N GLU A 269 17.32 2.12 -1.36
CA GLU A 269 15.92 2.20 -0.90
C GLU A 269 15.09 3.13 -1.78
N ASN A 270 13.87 2.70 -2.13
CA ASN A 270 12.89 3.50 -2.85
C ASN A 270 11.61 3.61 -2.01
N ASN A 271 11.33 4.81 -1.53
CA ASN A 271 10.20 5.14 -0.68
C ASN A 271 9.22 6.03 -1.42
N ASN A 272 7.92 5.75 -1.32
CA ASN A 272 6.88 6.59 -1.92
C ASN A 272 5.50 6.33 -1.33
N TRP A 273 4.53 7.19 -1.69
CA TRP A 273 3.12 7.10 -1.36
C TRP A 273 2.30 6.89 -2.62
N PRO A 274 2.06 5.66 -3.08
CA PRO A 274 1.14 5.39 -4.17
C PRO A 274 -0.30 5.74 -3.77
N VAL A 275 -0.95 6.53 -4.62
CA VAL A 275 -2.40 6.81 -4.58
C VAL A 275 -2.97 6.42 -5.93
N TYR A 276 -4.07 5.69 -5.94
CA TYR A 276 -4.62 5.11 -7.16
C TYR A 276 -6.14 5.01 -7.16
N VAL A 277 -6.69 4.95 -8.36
CA VAL A 277 -8.05 4.49 -8.64
C VAL A 277 -7.94 3.07 -9.15
N ARG A 278 -8.80 2.19 -8.67
CA ARG A 278 -8.89 0.79 -9.09
C ARG A 278 -10.29 0.49 -9.62
N LEU A 279 -10.36 -0.14 -10.79
CA LEU A 279 -11.54 -0.83 -11.26
C LEU A 279 -11.28 -2.33 -11.12
N GLY A 280 -12.00 -2.98 -10.23
CA GLY A 280 -11.86 -4.42 -9.97
C GLY A 280 -13.12 -5.18 -10.29
N GLY A 281 -12.97 -6.37 -10.85
CA GLY A 281 -14.10 -7.16 -11.25
C GLY A 281 -13.85 -8.66 -11.34
N LYS A 282 -14.94 -9.42 -11.29
CA LYS A 282 -14.93 -10.87 -11.51
C LYS A 282 -15.02 -11.17 -12.99
N LEU A 283 -13.95 -11.72 -13.57
CA LEU A 283 -13.97 -12.22 -14.97
C LEU A 283 -14.61 -13.61 -15.09
N ALA A 284 -14.44 -14.43 -14.05
CA ALA A 284 -15.04 -15.75 -13.93
C ALA A 284 -15.27 -16.09 -12.45
N ARG A 285 -15.88 -17.23 -12.16
CA ARG A 285 -16.21 -17.66 -10.79
C ARG A 285 -15.01 -17.55 -9.82
N ASN A 286 -13.82 -17.89 -10.31
CA ASN A 286 -12.59 -17.99 -9.52
C ASN A 286 -11.52 -17.00 -9.96
N ILE A 287 -11.79 -16.13 -10.97
CA ILE A 287 -10.80 -15.21 -11.56
C ILE A 287 -11.27 -13.79 -11.38
N ASN A 288 -10.41 -12.96 -10.81
CA ASN A 288 -10.63 -11.53 -10.66
C ASN A 288 -9.56 -10.75 -11.44
N LEU A 289 -9.96 -9.63 -12.01
CA LEU A 289 -9.09 -8.63 -12.62
C LEU A 289 -9.27 -7.30 -11.89
N ASP A 290 -8.16 -6.69 -11.55
CA ASP A 290 -8.11 -5.32 -11.03
C ASP A 290 -7.21 -4.48 -11.95
N VAL A 291 -7.66 -3.33 -12.39
CA VAL A 291 -6.88 -2.37 -13.20
C VAL A 291 -6.66 -1.12 -12.36
N TYR A 292 -5.44 -0.59 -12.38
CA TYR A 292 -5.01 0.55 -11.58
C TYR A 292 -4.48 1.69 -12.45
N VAL A 293 -4.88 2.90 -12.11
CA VAL A 293 -4.29 4.15 -12.61
C VAL A 293 -4.05 5.04 -11.40
N GLY A 294 -2.86 5.61 -11.29
CA GLY A 294 -2.52 6.44 -10.14
C GLY A 294 -1.18 7.14 -10.27
N ALA A 295 -0.64 7.55 -9.15
CA ALA A 295 0.69 8.14 -9.08
C ALA A 295 1.36 7.86 -7.73
N ALA A 296 2.68 7.80 -7.73
CA ALA A 296 3.51 7.76 -6.54
C ALA A 296 3.90 9.19 -6.15
N PHE A 297 3.60 9.57 -4.92
CA PHE A 297 3.88 10.90 -4.35
C PHE A 297 4.99 10.81 -3.31
N GLY A 298 5.67 11.95 -3.04
CA GLY A 298 6.67 12.06 -1.98
C GLY A 298 7.81 11.06 -2.13
N GLY A 299 8.19 10.81 -3.38
CA GLY A 299 9.17 9.82 -3.73
C GLY A 299 10.58 10.18 -3.26
N LYS A 300 11.33 9.19 -2.77
CA LYS A 300 12.70 9.33 -2.29
C LYS A 300 13.52 8.10 -2.68
N LEU A 301 14.68 8.32 -3.26
CA LEU A 301 15.71 7.30 -3.49
C LEU A 301 16.83 7.53 -2.49
N GLU A 302 17.26 6.47 -1.83
CA GLU A 302 18.32 6.50 -0.80
C GLU A 302 19.40 5.50 -1.14
N LEU A 303 20.64 5.89 -0.91
CA LEU A 303 21.83 5.10 -1.15
C LEU A 303 22.69 5.09 0.11
N GLU A 304 22.99 3.92 0.60
CA GLU A 304 23.80 3.70 1.79
C GLU A 304 25.00 2.81 1.46
N ASP A 305 26.03 2.89 2.28
CA ASP A 305 27.15 1.97 2.21
C ASP A 305 26.75 0.55 2.69
N ARG A 306 27.69 -0.39 2.64
CA ARG A 306 27.46 -1.78 3.07
C ARG A 306 27.13 -1.92 4.57
N HIS A 307 27.36 -0.89 5.37
CA HIS A 307 27.11 -0.86 6.82
C HIS A 307 25.84 -0.09 7.20
N GLY A 308 25.10 0.43 6.21
CA GLY A 308 23.89 1.20 6.44
C GLY A 308 24.13 2.68 6.73
N ASN A 309 25.33 3.22 6.43
CA ASN A 309 25.57 4.65 6.55
C ASN A 309 25.13 5.37 5.27
N ASP A 310 24.46 6.50 5.43
CA ASP A 310 23.97 7.33 4.32
C ASP A 310 25.11 7.82 3.43
N ILE A 311 25.03 7.56 2.13
CA ILE A 311 25.89 8.12 1.09
C ILE A 311 25.18 9.25 0.37
N ASN A 312 23.94 9.03 -0.06
CA ASN A 312 23.14 9.99 -0.81
C ASN A 312 21.65 9.73 -0.66
N SER A 313 20.88 10.81 -0.81
CA SER A 313 19.43 10.75 -0.77
C SER A 313 18.85 11.86 -1.65
N VAL A 314 17.98 11.50 -2.59
CA VAL A 314 17.31 12.44 -3.48
C VAL A 314 15.80 12.18 -3.52
N SER A 315 15.03 13.24 -3.61
CA SER A 315 13.60 13.15 -3.87
C SER A 315 13.34 13.15 -5.36
N TYR A 316 12.20 12.62 -5.76
CA TYR A 316 11.71 12.69 -7.13
C TYR A 316 10.27 13.22 -7.19
N ASN A 317 9.91 13.76 -8.33
CA ASN A 317 8.60 14.33 -8.59
C ASN A 317 7.51 13.24 -8.58
N THR A 318 6.25 13.66 -8.58
CA THR A 318 5.12 12.73 -8.71
C THR A 318 5.27 11.86 -9.95
N ALA A 319 5.26 10.55 -9.77
CA ALA A 319 5.44 9.55 -10.81
C ALA A 319 4.11 8.88 -11.16
N PRO A 320 3.50 9.17 -12.33
CA PRO A 320 2.30 8.47 -12.78
C PRO A 320 2.56 6.96 -12.89
N MET A 321 1.52 6.16 -12.69
CA MET A 321 1.63 4.70 -12.77
C MET A 321 0.35 4.07 -13.31
N VAL A 322 0.52 2.92 -13.96
CA VAL A 322 -0.55 2.08 -14.46
C VAL A 322 -0.20 0.61 -14.23
N GLY A 323 -1.19 -0.21 -13.97
CA GLY A 323 -0.96 -1.64 -13.80
C GLY A 323 -2.26 -2.41 -13.72
N PHE A 324 -2.13 -3.71 -13.62
CA PHE A 324 -3.28 -4.57 -13.34
C PHE A 324 -2.86 -5.74 -12.44
N THR A 325 -3.84 -6.40 -11.84
CA THR A 325 -3.67 -7.66 -11.10
C THR A 325 -4.66 -8.68 -11.61
N LEU A 326 -4.16 -9.84 -11.99
CA LEU A 326 -4.96 -11.02 -12.26
C LEU A 326 -4.81 -11.98 -11.07
N SER A 327 -5.93 -12.41 -10.50
CA SER A 327 -5.95 -13.31 -9.34
C SER A 327 -6.87 -14.50 -9.60
N ALA A 328 -6.43 -15.69 -9.22
CA ALA A 328 -7.26 -16.89 -9.22
C ALA A 328 -7.30 -17.51 -7.82
N SER A 329 -8.47 -18.03 -7.42
CA SER A 329 -8.71 -18.66 -6.11
C SER A 329 -9.41 -20.01 -6.29
N PHE A 330 -8.99 -21.01 -5.49
CA PHE A 330 -9.43 -22.41 -5.56
C PHE A 330 -9.81 -22.94 -4.19
#